data_259a59ec58643c9cf5c9c852f3e58714
#
_entry.id   259a59ec58643c9cf5c9c852f3e58714
#
_cell.length_a   1.000
_cell.length_b   1.000
_cell.length_c   1.000
_cell.angle_alpha   90.00
_cell.angle_beta   90.00
_cell.angle_gamma   90.00
#
_symmetry.space_group_name_H-M   'P 1'
#
loop_
_entity.id
_entity.type
_entity.pdbx_description
1 polymer ?
#
loop_
_entity_poly.entity_id
_entity_poly.type
_entity_poly.pdbx_seq_one_letter_code
_entity_poly.pdbx_strand_id
1 'polypeptide(L)'
;MYTKNEEELQALGERLGHLLEKNDVLILTGELGAGKTTFTKGLAKGLQISQMIKSPTYTIVREYEGRLPLYHLDVYRIEGDADSIDLDEFLFGGGVTVIEWGHLLGDALPGTYLELEILKEADGRRLNFQAKGLRAEKLLEELQYGV
;
A
#
# COMPACT_ATOMS: atom_id res chain seq x y z
N MET A 1 13.00 3.06 -9.05
CA MET A 1 11.91 3.17 -10.04
C MET A 1 11.40 4.61 -10.07
N TYR A 2 11.02 5.12 -11.22
CA TYR A 2 10.62 6.52 -11.38
C TYR A 2 9.38 6.60 -12.27
N THR A 3 8.43 7.46 -11.88
CA THR A 3 7.25 7.75 -12.70
C THR A 3 7.22 9.24 -13.03
N LYS A 4 6.87 9.57 -14.28
CA LYS A 4 6.92 10.96 -14.78
C LYS A 4 5.67 11.77 -14.41
N ASN A 5 4.52 11.09 -14.22
CA ASN A 5 3.23 11.74 -14.03
C ASN A 5 2.29 10.83 -13.26
N GLU A 6 1.10 11.34 -12.95
CA GLU A 6 0.09 10.59 -12.19
C GLU A 6 -0.37 9.33 -12.92
N GLU A 7 -0.49 9.38 -14.23
CA GLU A 7 -0.92 8.22 -15.02
C GLU A 7 0.05 7.07 -14.90
N GLU A 8 1.36 7.35 -14.94
CA GLU A 8 2.40 6.32 -14.76
C GLU A 8 2.40 5.77 -13.35
N LEU A 9 2.23 6.63 -12.35
CA LEU A 9 2.17 6.21 -10.96
C LEU A 9 0.95 5.32 -10.71
N GLN A 10 -0.20 5.70 -11.24
CA GLN A 10 -1.42 4.92 -11.12
C GLN A 10 -1.30 3.58 -11.86
N ALA A 11 -0.69 3.58 -13.05
CA ALA A 11 -0.48 2.34 -13.81
C ALA A 11 0.42 1.35 -13.07
N LEU A 12 1.45 1.87 -12.38
CA LEU A 12 2.31 1.01 -11.56
C LEU A 12 1.52 0.39 -10.40
N GLY A 13 0.66 1.20 -9.76
CA GLY A 13 -0.23 0.69 -8.71
C GLY A 13 -1.16 -0.39 -9.23
N GLU A 14 -1.71 -0.22 -10.43
CA GLU A 14 -2.60 -1.20 -11.05
C GLU A 14 -1.86 -2.52 -11.32
N ARG A 15 -0.63 -2.45 -11.83
CA ARG A 15 0.18 -3.65 -12.03
C ARG A 15 0.41 -4.40 -10.72
N LEU A 16 0.76 -3.68 -9.66
CA LEU A 16 0.92 -4.30 -8.35
C LEU A 16 -0.40 -4.91 -7.87
N GLY A 17 -1.52 -4.20 -8.06
CA GLY A 17 -2.84 -4.71 -7.67
C GLY A 17 -3.20 -6.03 -8.34
N HIS A 18 -2.81 -6.22 -9.59
CA HIS A 18 -3.02 -7.50 -10.28
C HIS A 18 -2.19 -8.65 -9.69
N LEU A 19 -1.04 -8.34 -9.10
CA LEU A 19 -0.14 -9.34 -8.54
C LEU A 19 -0.45 -9.71 -7.10
N LEU A 20 -1.19 -8.86 -6.40
CA LEU A 20 -1.48 -9.07 -4.98
C LEU A 20 -2.39 -10.26 -4.75
N GLU A 21 -2.13 -10.98 -3.65
CA GLU A 21 -2.89 -12.12 -3.19
C GLU A 21 -3.39 -11.84 -1.78
N LYS A 22 -4.30 -12.68 -1.30
CA LYS A 22 -4.85 -12.48 0.04
C LYS A 22 -3.76 -12.51 1.11
N ASN A 23 -3.92 -11.67 2.10
CA ASN A 23 -3.01 -11.47 3.23
C ASN A 23 -1.67 -10.81 2.84
N ASP A 24 -1.54 -10.30 1.61
CA ASP A 24 -0.41 -9.45 1.27
C ASP A 24 -0.52 -8.11 1.99
N VAL A 25 0.62 -7.56 2.40
CA VAL A 25 0.71 -6.30 3.15
C VAL A 25 1.64 -5.35 2.42
N LEU A 26 1.17 -4.12 2.21
CA LEU A 26 1.95 -3.03 1.63
C LEU A 26 2.04 -1.90 2.66
N ILE A 27 3.28 -1.51 2.98
CA ILE A 27 3.56 -0.34 3.82
C ILE A 27 3.84 0.83 2.89
N LEU A 28 3.07 1.91 3.01
CA LEU A 28 3.14 3.04 2.09
C LEU A 28 3.54 4.30 2.85
N THR A 29 4.64 4.92 2.44
CA THR A 29 5.18 6.09 3.09
C THR A 29 5.41 7.20 2.05
N GLY A 30 5.18 8.43 2.44
CA GLY A 30 5.40 9.60 1.59
C GLY A 30 4.75 10.81 2.21
N GLU A 31 5.34 11.99 1.98
CA GLU A 31 4.76 13.22 2.50
C GLU A 31 3.42 13.54 1.82
N LEU A 32 2.66 14.46 2.42
CA LEU A 32 1.38 14.89 1.87
C LEU A 32 1.58 15.36 0.41
N GLY A 33 0.74 14.87 -0.48
CA GLY A 33 0.83 15.21 -1.90
C GLY A 33 1.87 14.43 -2.67
N ALA A 34 2.55 13.45 -2.06
CA ALA A 34 3.56 12.64 -2.77
C ALA A 34 2.96 11.67 -3.78
N GLY A 35 1.67 11.33 -3.65
CA GLY A 35 1.01 10.43 -4.58
C GLY A 35 0.51 9.12 -3.97
N LYS A 36 0.47 9.02 -2.65
CA LYS A 36 -0.01 7.81 -1.97
C LYS A 36 -1.43 7.44 -2.38
N THR A 37 -2.33 8.43 -2.44
CA THR A 37 -3.71 8.20 -2.85
C THR A 37 -3.79 7.81 -4.34
N THR A 38 -3.01 8.47 -5.20
CA THR A 38 -2.95 8.14 -6.63
C THR A 38 -2.48 6.70 -6.84
N PHE A 39 -1.44 6.30 -6.12
CA PHE A 39 -0.94 4.93 -6.18
C PHE A 39 -2.00 3.92 -5.73
N THR A 40 -2.68 4.24 -4.61
CA THR A 40 -3.73 3.36 -4.06
C THR A 40 -4.93 3.26 -5.00
N LYS A 41 -5.27 4.33 -5.72
CA LYS A 41 -6.31 4.27 -6.76
C LYS A 41 -5.94 3.28 -7.86
N GLY A 42 -4.69 3.26 -8.27
CA GLY A 42 -4.20 2.27 -9.24
C GLY A 42 -4.27 0.87 -8.69
N LEU A 43 -3.80 0.69 -7.45
CA LEU A 43 -3.86 -0.59 -6.75
C LEU A 43 -5.29 -1.13 -6.73
N ALA A 44 -6.24 -0.27 -6.41
CA ALA A 44 -7.66 -0.63 -6.36
C ALA A 44 -8.17 -1.09 -7.72
N LYS A 45 -7.75 -0.44 -8.80
CA LYS A 45 -8.11 -0.88 -10.15
C LYS A 45 -7.61 -2.29 -10.42
N GLY A 46 -6.38 -2.59 -10.02
CA GLY A 46 -5.80 -3.93 -10.16
C GLY A 46 -6.54 -4.97 -9.33
N LEU A 47 -7.16 -4.56 -8.23
CA LEU A 47 -7.99 -5.41 -7.38
C LEU A 47 -9.47 -5.44 -7.82
N GLN A 48 -9.80 -4.79 -8.95
CA GLN A 48 -11.15 -4.74 -9.49
C GLN A 48 -12.15 -4.07 -8.52
N ILE A 49 -11.68 -3.04 -7.83
CA ILE A 49 -12.51 -2.23 -6.95
C ILE A 49 -13.11 -1.09 -7.75
N SER A 50 -14.45 -0.97 -7.75
CA SER A 50 -15.15 0.08 -8.46
C SER A 50 -15.53 1.27 -7.58
N GLN A 51 -15.37 1.12 -6.26
CA GLN A 51 -15.67 2.19 -5.32
C GLN A 51 -14.63 3.31 -5.43
N MET A 52 -15.05 4.55 -5.12
CA MET A 52 -14.12 5.68 -5.11
C MET A 52 -13.15 5.57 -3.95
N ILE A 53 -11.86 5.57 -4.25
CA ILE A 53 -10.82 5.53 -3.22
C ILE A 53 -10.65 6.91 -2.62
N LYS A 54 -10.70 6.97 -1.31
CA LYS A 54 -10.50 8.21 -0.53
C LYS A 54 -9.31 8.04 0.40
N SER A 55 -8.65 9.16 0.71
CA SER A 55 -7.56 9.13 1.69
C SER A 55 -8.09 8.73 3.06
N PRO A 56 -7.41 7.85 3.81
CA PRO A 56 -7.81 7.48 5.17
C PRO A 56 -7.39 8.51 6.23
N THR A 57 -6.88 9.67 5.82
CA THR A 57 -6.27 10.67 6.72
C THR A 57 -7.16 11.07 7.90
N TYR A 58 -8.48 11.11 7.71
CA TYR A 58 -9.45 11.50 8.75
C TYR A 58 -10.19 10.32 9.36
N THR A 59 -10.07 9.14 8.75
CA THR A 59 -10.62 7.89 9.27
C THR A 59 -9.46 6.88 9.26
N ILE A 60 -9.18 6.28 10.38
CA ILE A 60 -8.02 5.41 10.53
C ILE A 60 -8.07 4.23 9.55
N VAL A 61 -9.26 3.70 9.27
CA VAL A 61 -9.44 2.54 8.40
C VAL A 61 -10.53 2.79 7.36
N ARG A 62 -10.27 2.39 6.12
CA ARG A 62 -11.30 2.31 5.06
C ARG A 62 -11.24 0.92 4.45
N GLU A 63 -12.40 0.33 4.21
CA GLU A 63 -12.52 -0.99 3.60
C GLU A 63 -13.21 -0.88 2.24
N TYR A 64 -12.72 -1.64 1.26
CA TYR A 64 -13.26 -1.66 -0.09
C TYR A 64 -13.40 -3.10 -0.56
N GLU A 65 -14.38 -3.35 -1.43
CA GLU A 65 -14.64 -4.67 -1.99
C GLU A 65 -14.22 -4.76 -3.44
N GLY A 66 -13.55 -5.84 -3.81
CA GLY A 66 -13.11 -6.12 -5.17
C GLY A 66 -12.82 -7.60 -5.33
N ARG A 67 -11.90 -7.94 -6.23
CA ARG A 67 -11.41 -9.32 -6.37
C ARG A 67 -10.93 -9.84 -5.01
N LEU A 68 -10.28 -8.96 -4.25
CA LEU A 68 -9.93 -9.17 -2.85
C LEU A 68 -10.38 -7.94 -2.08
N PRO A 69 -10.77 -8.07 -0.81
CA PRO A 69 -10.99 -6.89 0.03
C PRO A 69 -9.71 -6.07 0.14
N LEU A 70 -9.85 -4.75 0.22
CA LEU A 70 -8.73 -3.85 0.47
C LEU A 70 -8.98 -3.14 1.79
N TYR A 71 -8.04 -3.28 2.71
CA TYR A 71 -8.05 -2.58 3.99
C TYR A 71 -7.00 -1.49 3.93
N HIS A 72 -7.44 -0.23 3.91
CA HIS A 72 -6.56 0.93 3.78
C HIS A 72 -6.50 1.66 5.11
N LEU A 73 -5.35 1.61 5.77
CA LEU A 73 -5.14 2.15 7.11
C LEU A 73 -4.16 3.33 7.07
N ASP A 74 -4.39 4.31 7.95
CA ASP A 74 -3.43 5.38 8.21
C ASP A 74 -3.13 5.38 9.71
N VAL A 75 -1.90 5.06 10.06
CA VAL A 75 -1.48 4.94 11.46
C VAL A 75 -0.66 6.14 11.95
N TYR A 76 -0.55 7.19 11.15
CA TYR A 76 0.22 8.38 11.53
C TYR A 76 -0.31 9.00 12.82
N ARG A 77 -1.63 9.03 13.00
CA ARG A 77 -2.29 9.68 14.14
C ARG A 77 -2.37 8.82 15.39
N ILE A 78 -1.98 7.54 15.30
CA ILE A 78 -2.00 6.65 16.47
C ILE A 78 -0.58 6.37 16.96
N GLU A 79 0.36 7.24 16.64
CA GLU A 79 1.74 7.13 17.06
C GLU A 79 1.82 6.89 18.57
N GLY A 80 2.52 5.83 18.98
CA GLY A 80 2.63 5.45 20.37
C GLY A 80 1.47 4.65 20.93
N ASP A 81 0.41 4.43 20.15
CA ASP A 81 -0.78 3.67 20.59
C ASP A 81 -1.17 2.64 19.53
N ALA A 82 -0.22 1.78 19.20
CA ALA A 82 -0.42 0.73 18.19
C ALA A 82 -1.50 -0.28 18.63
N ASP A 83 -1.78 -0.37 19.94
CA ASP A 83 -2.78 -1.29 20.47
C ASP A 83 -4.21 -0.80 20.27
N SER A 84 -4.41 0.45 19.83
CA SER A 84 -5.73 1.01 19.59
C SER A 84 -6.43 0.39 18.38
N ILE A 85 -5.70 -0.31 17.53
CA ILE A 85 -6.22 -1.00 16.35
C ILE A 85 -5.97 -2.50 16.51
N ASP A 86 -7.01 -3.32 16.24
CA ASP A 86 -6.84 -4.76 16.12
C ASP A 86 -6.28 -5.06 14.74
N LEU A 87 -4.95 -4.94 14.61
CA LEU A 87 -4.26 -5.07 13.34
C LEU A 87 -4.43 -6.48 12.76
N ASP A 88 -4.46 -7.51 13.60
CA ASP A 88 -4.58 -8.90 13.15
C ASP A 88 -5.90 -9.15 12.41
N GLU A 89 -6.97 -8.44 12.76
CA GLU A 89 -8.24 -8.52 12.05
C GLU A 89 -8.08 -8.23 10.57
N PHE A 90 -7.22 -7.27 10.23
CA PHE A 90 -6.96 -6.90 8.85
C PHE A 90 -5.88 -7.77 8.21
N LEU A 91 -4.78 -8.01 8.92
CA LEU A 91 -3.65 -8.76 8.38
C LEU A 91 -4.02 -10.19 7.99
N PHE A 92 -4.96 -10.79 8.70
CA PHE A 92 -5.41 -12.16 8.46
C PHE A 92 -6.85 -12.23 7.96
N GLY A 93 -7.39 -11.12 7.48
CA GLY A 93 -8.78 -11.02 7.06
C GLY A 93 -9.08 -11.54 5.65
N GLY A 94 -8.09 -12.08 4.95
CA GLY A 94 -8.27 -12.63 3.61
C GLY A 94 -8.21 -11.60 2.49
N GLY A 95 -7.86 -10.35 2.79
CA GLY A 95 -7.72 -9.29 1.81
C GLY A 95 -6.29 -8.77 1.72
N VAL A 96 -6.14 -7.61 1.10
CA VAL A 96 -4.88 -6.88 0.99
C VAL A 96 -4.92 -5.73 1.99
N THR A 97 -3.84 -5.54 2.74
CA THR A 97 -3.74 -4.46 3.71
C THR A 97 -2.70 -3.45 3.24
N VAL A 98 -3.12 -2.18 3.08
CA VAL A 98 -2.24 -1.06 2.78
C VAL A 98 -2.19 -0.17 4.02
N ILE A 99 -1.00 0.03 4.58
CA ILE A 99 -0.82 0.78 5.82
C ILE A 99 0.05 2.00 5.54
N GLU A 100 -0.56 3.19 5.54
CA GLU A 100 0.20 4.42 5.41
C GLU A 100 0.90 4.73 6.73
N TRP A 101 2.18 5.08 6.64
CA TRP A 101 3.05 5.31 7.81
C TRP A 101 3.23 4.06 8.68
N GLY A 102 3.10 2.87 8.07
CA GLY A 102 3.15 1.61 8.80
C GLY A 102 4.44 1.36 9.58
N HIS A 103 5.56 1.97 9.16
CA HIS A 103 6.81 1.83 9.90
C HIS A 103 6.70 2.33 11.36
N LEU A 104 5.72 3.17 11.66
CA LEU A 104 5.49 3.65 13.03
C LEU A 104 4.94 2.55 13.95
N LEU A 105 4.46 1.44 13.39
CA LEU A 105 3.96 0.31 14.17
C LEU A 105 5.08 -0.54 14.78
N GLY A 106 6.32 -0.40 14.29
CA GLY A 106 7.47 -1.11 14.85
C GLY A 106 7.25 -2.62 14.92
N ASP A 107 7.31 -3.17 16.14
CA ASP A 107 7.20 -4.60 16.37
C ASP A 107 5.81 -5.17 16.09
N ALA A 108 4.79 -4.33 15.93
CA ALA A 108 3.45 -4.79 15.56
C ALA A 108 3.33 -5.16 14.09
N LEU A 109 4.32 -4.81 13.27
CA LEU A 109 4.32 -5.18 11.85
C LEU A 109 4.47 -6.69 11.67
N PRO A 110 3.86 -7.26 10.61
CA PRO A 110 4.03 -8.69 10.32
C PRO A 110 5.46 -8.98 9.86
N GLY A 111 5.81 -10.26 9.80
CA GLY A 111 7.13 -10.71 9.35
C GLY A 111 7.35 -10.58 7.85
N THR A 112 6.29 -10.37 7.07
CA THR A 112 6.35 -10.28 5.62
C THR A 112 5.54 -9.08 5.15
N TYR A 113 6.18 -8.17 4.42
CA TYR A 113 5.50 -7.02 3.80
C TYR A 113 6.36 -6.41 2.71
N LEU A 114 5.72 -5.71 1.79
CA LEU A 114 6.39 -4.87 0.80
C LEU A 114 6.27 -3.43 1.26
N GLU A 115 7.40 -2.74 1.38
CA GLU A 115 7.43 -1.33 1.75
C GLU A 115 7.71 -0.47 0.54
N LEU A 116 6.93 0.59 0.37
CA LEU A 116 7.10 1.56 -0.70
C LEU A 116 7.16 2.96 -0.13
N GLU A 117 8.24 3.66 -0.46
CA GLU A 117 8.40 5.08 -0.16
C GLU A 117 8.25 5.87 -1.47
N ILE A 118 7.35 6.83 -1.50
CA ILE A 118 7.12 7.71 -2.65
C ILE A 118 7.70 9.08 -2.34
N LEU A 119 8.66 9.52 -3.15
CA LEU A 119 9.34 10.79 -2.98
C LEU A 119 9.09 11.69 -4.18
N LYS A 120 8.87 12.97 -3.92
CA LYS A 120 8.80 13.97 -4.98
C LYS A 120 10.20 14.19 -5.56
N GLU A 121 10.33 14.08 -6.88
CA GLU A 121 11.60 14.30 -7.57
C GLU A 121 11.32 14.97 -8.90
N ALA A 122 11.77 16.22 -9.04
CA ALA A 122 11.44 17.06 -10.19
C ALA A 122 9.91 17.11 -10.39
N ASP A 123 9.39 16.83 -11.59
CA ASP A 123 7.96 16.82 -11.86
C ASP A 123 7.33 15.44 -11.62
N GLY A 124 8.16 14.44 -11.33
CA GLY A 124 7.72 13.06 -11.16
C GLY A 124 7.84 12.57 -9.73
N ARG A 125 7.93 11.24 -9.64
CA ARG A 125 8.03 10.57 -8.33
C ARG A 125 9.08 9.49 -8.38
N ARG A 126 9.92 9.44 -7.35
CA ARG A 126 10.88 8.36 -7.12
C ARG A 126 10.22 7.35 -6.18
N LEU A 127 10.29 6.07 -6.54
CA LEU A 127 9.70 5.00 -5.74
C LEU A 127 10.81 4.08 -5.24
N ASN A 128 10.94 3.98 -3.93
CA ASN A 128 11.91 3.11 -3.27
C ASN A 128 11.16 1.95 -2.63
N PHE A 129 11.44 0.73 -3.12
CA PHE A 129 10.81 -0.48 -2.60
C PHE A 129 11.77 -1.23 -1.69
N GLN A 130 11.25 -1.81 -0.62
CA GLN A 130 11.96 -2.76 0.23
C GLN A 130 11.04 -3.94 0.49
N ALA A 131 11.53 -5.14 0.25
CA ALA A 131 10.77 -6.36 0.47
C ALA A 131 11.28 -7.05 1.73
N LYS A 132 10.37 -7.42 2.63
CA LYS A 132 10.69 -8.20 3.81
C LYS A 132 9.93 -9.52 3.74
N GLY A 133 10.66 -10.64 3.73
CA GLY A 133 10.09 -11.97 3.63
C GLY A 133 10.01 -12.46 2.19
N LEU A 134 9.95 -13.78 2.02
CA LEU A 134 10.03 -14.42 0.70
C LEU A 134 8.88 -14.01 -0.22
N ARG A 135 7.67 -13.91 0.31
CA ARG A 135 6.51 -13.50 -0.51
C ARG A 135 6.70 -12.09 -1.06
N ALA A 136 7.16 -11.16 -0.23
CA ALA A 136 7.37 -9.78 -0.66
C ALA A 136 8.51 -9.67 -1.67
N GLU A 137 9.56 -10.46 -1.50
CA GLU A 137 10.66 -10.50 -2.45
C GLU A 137 10.20 -10.99 -3.82
N LYS A 138 9.37 -12.02 -3.84
CA LYS A 138 8.80 -12.55 -5.09
C LYS A 138 7.88 -11.53 -5.74
N LEU A 139 7.05 -10.87 -4.94
CA LEU A 139 6.13 -9.85 -5.43
C LEU A 139 6.88 -8.69 -6.09
N LEU A 140 7.95 -8.22 -5.45
CA LEU A 140 8.77 -7.14 -5.99
C LEU A 140 9.47 -7.57 -7.28
N GLU A 141 9.97 -8.80 -7.34
CA GLU A 141 10.58 -9.36 -8.53
C GLU A 141 9.58 -9.40 -9.69
N GLU A 142 8.36 -9.88 -9.44
CA GLU A 142 7.32 -9.92 -10.45
C GLU A 142 6.92 -8.53 -10.93
N LEU A 143 6.90 -7.53 -10.02
CA LEU A 143 6.58 -6.17 -10.38
C LEU A 143 7.66 -5.54 -11.27
N GLN A 144 8.93 -5.82 -11.00
CA GLN A 144 10.06 -5.23 -11.73
C GLN A 144 10.32 -5.93 -13.07
N TYR A 145 10.17 -7.24 -13.11
CA TYR A 145 10.55 -8.05 -14.28
C TYR A 145 9.39 -8.79 -14.91
N GLY A 146 8.30 -8.92 -14.21
CA GLY A 146 7.11 -9.58 -14.68
C GLY A 146 6.40 -8.79 -15.76
N VAL A 147 5.67 -9.45 -16.57
CA VAL A 147 4.96 -8.85 -17.68
C VAL A 147 3.46 -8.97 -17.46
#